data_85e27a678aa6776ca62d8642a2abf00d
#
_entry.id   85e27a678aa6776ca62d8642a2abf00d
#
_cell.length_a   1.000
_cell.length_b   1.000
_cell.length_c   1.000
_cell.angle_alpha   90.00
_cell.angle_beta   90.00
_cell.angle_gamma   90.00
#
_symmetry.space_group_name_H-M   'P 1'
#
loop_
_entity.id
_entity.type
_entity.pdbx_description
1 polymer ?
#
loop_
_entity_poly.entity_id
_entity_poly.type
_entity_poly.pdbx_seq_one_letter_code
_entity_poly.pdbx_strand_id
1 'polypeptide(L)'
;MVDIEKVKHEIVERLKPLNPDKIILFGSYAYGTHTENSDIDICIVEANVASKSQEKSKIRTLLKDIKMAKDILVEQSDDFEKHSSELWINTALYDAAHKGIVLYAKK
;
A
#
# COMPACT_ATOMS: atom_id res chain seq x y z
N MET A 1 3.29 12.62 -18.15
CA MET A 1 2.64 12.89 -16.86
C MET A 1 1.85 11.66 -16.40
N VAL A 2 2.00 11.26 -15.16
CA VAL A 2 1.29 10.09 -14.62
C VAL A 2 -0.09 10.53 -14.13
N ASP A 3 -1.12 9.82 -14.57
CA ASP A 3 -2.47 10.01 -14.06
C ASP A 3 -2.61 9.16 -12.79
N ILE A 4 -2.47 9.78 -11.63
CA ILE A 4 -2.47 9.07 -10.36
C ILE A 4 -3.82 8.40 -10.07
N GLU A 5 -4.92 8.99 -10.52
CA GLU A 5 -6.24 8.40 -10.32
C GLU A 5 -6.37 7.08 -11.10
N LYS A 6 -5.84 7.05 -12.31
CA LYS A 6 -5.81 5.83 -13.11
C LYS A 6 -4.91 4.77 -12.47
N VAL A 7 -3.75 5.19 -11.96
CA VAL A 7 -2.81 4.29 -11.28
C VAL A 7 -3.45 3.70 -10.03
N LYS A 8 -4.13 4.51 -9.22
CA LYS A 8 -4.86 4.03 -8.04
C LYS A 8 -5.88 2.95 -8.41
N HIS A 9 -6.65 3.19 -9.46
CA HIS A 9 -7.65 2.24 -9.92
C HIS A 9 -7.02 0.93 -10.38
N GLU A 10 -5.95 1.01 -11.16
CA GLU A 10 -5.25 -0.17 -11.64
C GLU A 10 -4.65 -1.00 -10.49
N ILE A 11 -4.08 -0.33 -9.49
CA ILE A 11 -3.54 -1.02 -8.32
C ILE A 11 -4.63 -1.84 -7.63
N VAL A 12 -5.79 -1.25 -7.40
CA VAL A 12 -6.90 -1.93 -6.75
C VAL A 12 -7.36 -3.13 -7.59
N GLU A 13 -7.57 -2.92 -8.88
CA GLU A 13 -8.05 -3.98 -9.77
C GLU A 13 -7.08 -5.15 -9.84
N ARG A 14 -5.79 -4.88 -9.89
CA ARG A 14 -4.77 -5.93 -9.98
C ARG A 14 -4.58 -6.70 -8.69
N LEU A 15 -4.85 -6.08 -7.55
CA LEU A 15 -4.65 -6.72 -6.24
C LEU A 15 -5.90 -7.36 -5.67
N LYS A 16 -7.07 -7.10 -6.23
CA LYS A 16 -8.32 -7.74 -5.79
C LYS A 16 -8.25 -9.27 -5.71
N PRO A 17 -7.61 -9.98 -6.67
CA PRO A 17 -7.52 -11.43 -6.59
C PRO A 17 -6.80 -11.96 -5.35
N LEU A 18 -5.98 -11.15 -4.70
CA LEU A 18 -5.32 -11.52 -3.45
C LEU A 18 -6.26 -11.41 -2.25
N ASN A 19 -7.44 -10.81 -2.46
CA ASN A 19 -8.45 -10.63 -1.42
C ASN A 19 -7.89 -9.90 -0.18
N PRO A 20 -7.24 -8.75 -0.34
CA PRO A 20 -6.66 -8.03 0.78
C PRO A 20 -7.74 -7.40 1.65
N ASP A 21 -7.44 -7.20 2.93
CA ASP A 21 -8.34 -6.49 3.82
C ASP A 21 -8.34 -5.00 3.51
N LYS A 22 -7.17 -4.43 3.23
CA LYS A 22 -7.02 -3.02 2.88
C LYS A 22 -5.88 -2.81 1.89
N ILE A 23 -6.02 -1.78 1.07
CA ILE A 23 -4.94 -1.25 0.24
C ILE A 23 -4.87 0.24 0.54
N ILE A 24 -3.72 0.72 1.01
CA ILE A 24 -3.55 2.09 1.48
C ILE A 24 -2.42 2.75 0.71
N LEU A 25 -2.70 3.94 0.16
CA LEU A 25 -1.68 4.80 -0.44
C LEU A 25 -1.17 5.73 0.65
N PHE A 26 0.15 5.79 0.84
CA PHE A 26 0.75 6.71 1.80
C PHE A 26 1.96 7.40 1.16
N GLY A 27 2.69 8.20 1.94
CA GLY A 27 3.84 8.91 1.43
C GLY A 27 3.47 10.13 0.60
N SER A 28 4.40 10.59 -0.23
CA SER A 28 4.26 11.87 -0.94
C SER A 28 3.04 11.95 -1.85
N TYR A 29 2.65 10.86 -2.51
CA TYR A 29 1.46 10.85 -3.35
C TYR A 29 0.17 11.01 -2.55
N ALA A 30 0.14 10.51 -1.32
CA ALA A 30 -1.03 10.67 -0.44
C ALA A 30 -1.12 12.09 0.11
N TYR A 31 0.03 12.74 0.33
CA TYR A 31 0.09 14.06 0.97
C TYR A 31 0.12 15.22 -0.02
N GLY A 32 0.20 14.93 -1.31
CA GLY A 32 0.27 15.96 -2.34
C GLY A 32 1.63 16.61 -2.48
N THR A 33 2.68 16.02 -1.92
CA THR A 33 4.04 16.55 -1.98
C THR A 33 4.93 15.82 -2.99
N HIS A 34 4.32 15.00 -3.84
CA HIS A 34 5.07 14.21 -4.82
C HIS A 34 5.68 15.06 -5.93
N THR A 35 6.76 14.56 -6.50
CA THR A 35 7.41 15.10 -7.71
C THR A 35 7.42 14.01 -8.78
N GLU A 36 7.93 14.34 -9.96
CA GLU A 36 8.05 13.38 -11.06
C GLU A 36 8.90 12.16 -10.70
N ASN A 37 9.80 12.32 -9.75
CA ASN A 37 10.73 11.26 -9.34
C ASN A 37 10.28 10.55 -8.07
N SER A 38 9.09 10.86 -7.54
CA SER A 38 8.59 10.23 -6.33
C SER A 38 8.14 8.80 -6.59
N ASP A 39 8.43 7.91 -5.64
CA ASP A 39 7.89 6.56 -5.66
C ASP A 39 6.46 6.57 -5.15
N ILE A 40 5.66 5.63 -5.63
CA ILE A 40 4.34 5.41 -5.05
C ILE A 40 4.48 4.42 -3.88
N ASP A 41 4.00 4.82 -2.71
CA ASP A 41 4.10 4.03 -1.49
C ASP A 41 2.75 3.39 -1.19
N ILE A 42 2.72 2.06 -1.14
CA ILE A 42 1.48 1.29 -0.98
C ILE A 42 1.64 0.32 0.17
N CYS A 43 0.65 0.28 1.06
CA CYS A 43 0.56 -0.72 2.12
C CYS A 43 -0.59 -1.66 1.81
N ILE A 44 -0.31 -2.95 1.74
CA ILE A 44 -1.32 -3.98 1.52
C ILE A 44 -1.49 -4.75 2.84
N VAL A 45 -2.70 -4.74 3.38
CA VAL A 45 -3.02 -5.41 4.63
C VAL A 45 -3.85 -6.65 4.31
N GLU A 46 -3.39 -7.80 4.78
CA GLU A 46 -4.07 -9.08 4.53
C GLU A 46 -4.29 -9.83 5.85
N ALA A 47 -5.36 -10.63 5.90
CA ALA A 47 -5.73 -11.34 7.12
C ALA A 47 -4.69 -12.40 7.51
N ASN A 48 -4.14 -13.10 6.52
CA ASN A 48 -3.17 -14.18 6.76
C ASN A 48 -2.00 -14.05 5.79
N VAL A 49 -0.81 -13.81 6.34
CA VAL A 49 0.41 -13.68 5.55
C VAL A 49 1.41 -14.71 6.04
N ALA A 50 1.61 -15.77 5.27
CA ALA A 50 2.59 -16.81 5.61
C ALA A 50 4.02 -16.28 5.48
N SER A 51 4.27 -15.46 4.45
CA SER A 51 5.58 -14.86 4.22
C SER A 51 5.39 -13.48 3.57
N LYS A 52 5.79 -12.45 4.27
CA LYS A 52 5.71 -11.07 3.75
C LYS A 52 6.56 -10.91 2.50
N SER A 53 7.71 -11.56 2.46
CA SER A 53 8.63 -11.50 1.32
C SER A 53 8.01 -12.10 0.07
N GLN A 54 7.35 -13.26 0.19
CA GLN A 54 6.69 -13.91 -0.93
C GLN A 54 5.47 -13.12 -1.40
N GLU A 55 4.67 -12.58 -0.47
CA GLU A 55 3.54 -11.73 -0.83
C GLU A 55 3.99 -10.47 -1.56
N LYS A 56 5.06 -9.85 -1.08
CA LYS A 56 5.62 -8.67 -1.72
C LYS A 56 6.05 -8.95 -3.15
N SER A 57 6.72 -10.09 -3.38
CA SER A 57 7.12 -10.51 -4.73
C SER A 57 5.91 -10.73 -5.63
N LYS A 58 4.87 -11.37 -5.11
CA LYS A 58 3.62 -11.62 -5.82
C LYS A 58 2.96 -10.30 -6.23
N ILE A 59 2.90 -9.35 -5.30
CA ILE A 59 2.32 -8.03 -5.55
C ILE A 59 3.12 -7.28 -6.62
N ARG A 60 4.44 -7.31 -6.53
CA ARG A 60 5.30 -6.68 -7.53
C ARG A 60 5.05 -7.25 -8.93
N THR A 61 4.87 -8.55 -9.02
CA THR A 61 4.57 -9.20 -10.29
C THR A 61 3.24 -8.74 -10.85
N LEU A 62 2.21 -8.61 -10.01
CA LEU A 62 0.89 -8.13 -10.43
C LEU A 62 0.92 -6.67 -10.87
N LEU A 63 1.82 -5.88 -10.32
CA LEU A 63 1.91 -4.45 -10.61
C LEU A 63 3.02 -4.10 -11.60
N LYS A 64 3.68 -5.09 -12.20
CA LYS A 64 4.85 -4.85 -13.08
C LYS A 64 4.56 -3.97 -14.28
N ASP A 65 3.32 -3.97 -14.76
CA ASP A 65 2.93 -3.17 -15.93
C ASP A 65 2.73 -1.70 -15.59
N ILE A 66 2.66 -1.37 -14.33
CA ILE A 66 2.56 0.01 -13.88
C ILE A 66 3.96 0.61 -13.88
N LYS A 67 4.21 1.51 -14.83
CA LYS A 67 5.56 2.02 -15.08
C LYS A 67 5.90 3.18 -14.16
N MET A 68 6.06 2.89 -12.87
CA MET A 68 6.60 3.87 -11.94
C MET A 68 7.25 3.12 -10.79
N ALA A 69 8.19 3.77 -10.11
CA ALA A 69 8.83 3.18 -8.95
C ALA A 69 7.80 3.01 -7.83
N LYS A 70 7.85 1.86 -7.19
CA LYS A 70 6.88 1.49 -6.16
C LYS A 70 7.60 1.00 -4.92
N ASP A 71 7.14 1.45 -3.78
CA ASP A 71 7.57 0.94 -2.49
C ASP A 71 6.38 0.20 -1.89
N ILE A 72 6.53 -1.11 -1.70
CA ILE A 72 5.43 -1.98 -1.29
C ILE A 72 5.67 -2.48 0.11
N LEU A 73 4.69 -2.22 0.98
CA LEU A 73 4.69 -2.67 2.35
C LEU A 73 3.57 -3.69 2.52
N VAL A 74 3.88 -4.86 3.07
CA VAL A 74 2.88 -5.91 3.30
C VAL A 74 2.77 -6.15 4.79
N GLU A 75 1.55 -6.11 5.30
CA GLU A 75 1.29 -6.36 6.71
C GLU A 75 0.12 -7.30 6.91
N GLN A 76 0.16 -8.06 7.99
CA GLN A 76 -0.98 -8.84 8.44
C GLN A 76 -1.91 -7.93 9.25
N SER A 77 -3.21 -8.17 9.18
CA SER A 77 -4.20 -7.28 9.82
C SER A 77 -3.93 -7.05 11.31
N ASP A 78 -3.57 -8.08 12.05
CA ASP A 78 -3.29 -7.95 13.48
C ASP A 78 -2.08 -7.05 13.72
N ASP A 79 -1.02 -7.22 12.94
CA ASP A 79 0.18 -6.41 13.04
C ASP A 79 -0.08 -4.96 12.65
N PHE A 80 -0.91 -4.76 11.63
CA PHE A 80 -1.26 -3.41 11.18
C PHE A 80 -2.00 -2.65 12.29
N GLU A 81 -2.97 -3.27 12.93
CA GLU A 81 -3.70 -2.65 14.03
C GLU A 81 -2.77 -2.31 15.20
N LYS A 82 -1.86 -3.21 15.51
CA LYS A 82 -0.87 -3.01 16.57
C LYS A 82 0.05 -1.83 16.27
N HIS A 83 0.52 -1.72 15.02
CA HIS A 83 1.42 -0.66 14.61
C HIS A 83 0.71 0.68 14.37
N SER A 84 -0.61 0.71 14.43
CA SER A 84 -1.36 1.95 14.33
C SER A 84 -1.47 2.71 15.66
N SER A 85 -0.96 2.13 16.75
CA SER A 85 -0.98 2.78 18.06
C SER A 85 0.08 3.88 18.14
N GLU A 86 -0.09 4.78 19.13
CA GLU A 86 0.84 5.89 19.35
C GLU A 86 2.26 5.45 19.67
N LEU A 87 2.44 4.22 20.15
CA LEU A 87 3.75 3.66 20.46
C LEU A 87 4.64 3.50 19.23
N TRP A 88 4.04 3.49 18.04
CA TRP A 88 4.73 3.28 16.78
C TRP A 88 4.80 4.54 15.93
N ILE A 89 4.62 5.71 16.57
CA ILE A 89 4.72 7.00 15.90
C ILE A 89 6.09 7.12 15.19
N ASN A 90 6.12 7.75 14.02
CA ASN A 90 7.32 7.92 13.17
C ASN A 90 7.71 6.68 12.37
N THR A 91 6.89 5.64 12.36
CA THR A 91 7.11 4.50 11.46
C THR A 91 6.26 4.67 10.19
N ALA A 92 6.67 4.00 9.11
CA ALA A 92 5.88 4.00 7.88
C ALA A 92 4.49 3.41 8.11
N LEU A 93 4.39 2.39 8.98
CA LEU A 93 3.11 1.77 9.31
C LEU A 93 2.18 2.74 10.03
N TYR A 94 2.72 3.52 10.95
CA TYR A 94 1.93 4.53 11.64
C TYR A 94 1.37 5.55 10.64
N ASP A 95 2.20 6.02 9.73
CA ASP A 95 1.78 6.98 8.71
C ASP A 95 0.71 6.38 7.79
N ALA A 96 0.89 5.14 7.36
CA ALA A 96 -0.10 4.46 6.53
C ALA A 96 -1.45 4.34 7.24
N ALA A 97 -1.43 4.03 8.54
CA ALA A 97 -2.65 3.86 9.33
C ALA A 97 -3.38 5.18 9.58
N HIS A 98 -2.65 6.28 9.77
CA HIS A 98 -3.24 7.54 10.23
C HIS A 98 -3.29 8.64 9.17
N LYS A 99 -2.40 8.60 8.17
CA LYS A 99 -2.30 9.65 7.15
C LYS A 99 -2.51 9.15 5.74
N GLY A 100 -2.57 7.84 5.55
CA GLY A 100 -2.73 7.25 4.24
C GLY A 100 -4.14 7.40 3.69
N ILE A 101 -4.25 7.22 2.39
CA ILE A 101 -5.53 7.21 1.68
C ILE A 101 -5.92 5.76 1.43
N VAL A 102 -7.05 5.34 1.96
CA VAL A 102 -7.53 3.98 1.74
C VAL A 102 -8.07 3.87 0.32
N LEU A 103 -7.39 3.07 -0.51
CA LEU A 103 -7.82 2.83 -1.88
C LEU A 103 -8.87 1.72 -1.96
N TYR A 104 -8.81 0.76 -1.03
CA TYR A 104 -9.70 -0.38 -0.98
C TYR A 104 -9.80 -0.87 0.45
N ALA A 105 -11.00 -1.20 0.88
CA ALA A 105 -11.24 -1.81 2.18
C ALA A 105 -12.28 -2.91 2.03
N LYS A 106 -11.94 -4.11 2.45
CA LYS A 106 -12.84 -5.25 2.40
C LYS A 106 -13.95 -5.07 3.45
N LYS A 107 -15.15 -5.37 3.05
CA LYS A 107 -16.30 -5.34 3.98
C LYS A 107 -16.43 -6.62 4.78
#